data_7bb06c2b5111c4d3b057ea2c5f3a1890
#
_entry.id   7bb06c2b5111c4d3b057ea2c5f3a1890
#
_cell.length_a   1.000
_cell.length_b   1.000
_cell.length_c   1.000
_cell.angle_alpha   90.00
_cell.angle_beta   90.00
_cell.angle_gamma   90.00
#
_symmetry.space_group_name_H-M   'P 1'
#
loop_
_entity.id
_entity.type
_entity.pdbx_description
1 polymer ?
#
loop_
_entity_poly.entity_id
_entity_poly.type
_entity_poly.pdbx_seq_one_letter_code
_entity_poly.pdbx_strand_id
1 'polypeptide(L)'
;MMMKFKSYLFDFDGTLVDSMPSYIYAMRRVLDEGNISYGDDLVKTITPLGYGGTAKYYVEKLGLDLPEDEIVERMKKYAYHEYAHNIEAKAGVIEALNSLREKGADLHILTASPHAVLDVCLGRLGISDLFTNIWSCDDFETTKANPEIYKMAAERIGRDVGEVLFLDDNYNAVKTAVKAGMPACGVYDASSEEYTDEIRGVSNYYVRDLREILDF
;
A
#
# COMPACT_ATOMS: atom_id res chain seq x y z
N MET A 1 -21.12 15.97 14.07
CA MET A 1 -21.34 14.53 14.37
C MET A 1 -20.06 14.02 15.02
N MET A 2 -20.12 13.22 16.10
CA MET A 2 -18.90 12.64 16.67
C MET A 2 -18.39 11.55 15.74
N MET A 3 -17.09 11.54 15.44
CA MET A 3 -16.47 10.48 14.67
C MET A 3 -16.60 9.14 15.41
N LYS A 4 -16.87 8.08 14.67
CA LYS A 4 -16.96 6.72 15.21
C LYS A 4 -15.59 6.19 15.66
N PHE A 5 -14.53 6.51 14.92
CA PHE A 5 -13.16 6.14 15.22
C PHE A 5 -12.33 7.38 15.53
N LYS A 6 -11.39 7.26 16.48
CA LYS A 6 -10.43 8.33 16.80
C LYS A 6 -9.03 8.06 16.25
N SER A 7 -8.77 6.83 15.85
CA SER A 7 -7.49 6.41 15.29
C SER A 7 -7.71 5.66 13.98
N TYR A 8 -6.94 6.03 12.97
CA TYR A 8 -7.00 5.49 11.62
C TYR A 8 -5.62 4.98 11.23
N LEU A 9 -5.55 3.74 10.74
CA LEU A 9 -4.34 3.10 10.26
C LEU A 9 -4.48 2.84 8.77
N PHE A 10 -3.72 3.57 7.97
CA PHE A 10 -3.79 3.52 6.51
C PHE A 10 -2.70 2.64 5.93
N ASP A 11 -3.03 1.82 4.95
CA ASP A 11 -2.06 1.42 3.95
C ASP A 11 -1.64 2.61 3.09
N PHE A 12 -0.54 2.45 2.33
CA PHE A 12 0.01 3.51 1.50
C PHE A 12 -0.29 3.30 0.02
N ASP A 13 0.21 2.20 -0.55
CA ASP A 13 0.15 1.91 -1.99
C ASP A 13 -1.24 1.41 -2.41
N GLY A 14 -1.87 2.08 -3.38
CA GLY A 14 -3.25 1.76 -3.78
C GLY A 14 -4.32 2.33 -2.84
N THR A 15 -3.94 2.77 -1.63
CA THR A 15 -4.85 3.36 -0.63
C THR A 15 -4.69 4.88 -0.54
N LEU A 16 -3.52 5.39 -0.21
CA LEU A 16 -3.24 6.82 -0.15
C LEU A 16 -2.66 7.37 -1.45
N VAL A 17 -1.90 6.58 -2.19
CA VAL A 17 -1.23 6.97 -3.43
C VAL A 17 -1.58 6.02 -4.58
N ASP A 18 -1.59 6.56 -5.80
CA ASP A 18 -1.78 5.80 -7.04
C ASP A 18 -0.43 5.30 -7.55
N SER A 19 0.12 4.28 -6.89
CA SER A 19 1.47 3.77 -7.14
C SER A 19 1.53 2.60 -8.14
N MET A 20 0.43 1.91 -8.39
CA MET A 20 0.44 0.70 -9.23
C MET A 20 0.86 0.93 -10.68
N PRO A 21 0.45 2.02 -11.37
CA PRO A 21 0.96 2.32 -12.71
C PRO A 21 2.47 2.51 -12.74
N SER A 22 3.02 3.17 -11.72
CA SER A 22 4.46 3.41 -11.58
C SER A 22 5.24 2.13 -11.25
N TYR A 23 4.67 1.25 -10.41
CA TYR A 23 5.24 -0.08 -10.15
C TYR A 23 5.37 -0.87 -11.47
N ILE A 24 4.30 -0.93 -12.25
CA ILE A 24 4.27 -1.61 -13.56
C ILE A 24 5.33 -1.02 -14.49
N TYR A 25 5.43 0.31 -14.55
CA TYR A 25 6.45 1.00 -15.35
C TYR A 25 7.86 0.60 -14.92
N ALA A 26 8.17 0.63 -13.64
CA ALA A 26 9.49 0.27 -13.11
C ALA A 26 9.88 -1.19 -13.45
N MET A 27 8.92 -2.11 -13.37
CA MET A 27 9.14 -3.52 -13.73
C MET A 27 9.40 -3.70 -15.23
N ARG A 28 8.56 -3.12 -16.08
CA ARG A 28 8.68 -3.22 -17.54
C ARG A 28 9.96 -2.59 -18.06
N ARG A 29 10.39 -1.49 -17.48
CA ARG A 29 11.57 -0.75 -17.93
C ARG A 29 12.85 -1.60 -17.98
N VAL A 30 13.01 -2.53 -17.06
CA VAL A 30 14.17 -3.43 -17.05
C VAL A 30 14.17 -4.33 -18.27
N LEU A 31 13.01 -4.82 -18.70
CA LEU A 31 12.85 -5.64 -19.91
C LEU A 31 13.03 -4.80 -21.18
N ASP A 32 12.49 -3.58 -21.22
CA ASP A 32 12.59 -2.66 -22.35
C ASP A 32 14.05 -2.30 -22.61
N GLU A 33 14.86 -2.03 -21.58
CA GLU A 33 16.29 -1.78 -21.69
C GLU A 33 17.07 -3.00 -22.19
N GLY A 34 16.62 -4.22 -21.84
CA GLY A 34 17.16 -5.47 -22.34
C GLY A 34 16.66 -5.86 -23.74
N ASN A 35 15.77 -5.07 -24.35
CA ASN A 35 15.06 -5.40 -25.58
C ASN A 35 14.32 -6.75 -25.54
N ILE A 36 13.79 -7.11 -24.37
CA ILE A 36 13.03 -8.35 -24.15
C ILE A 36 11.55 -8.09 -24.44
N SER A 37 10.99 -8.90 -25.33
CA SER A 37 9.55 -8.88 -25.60
C SER A 37 8.76 -9.63 -24.51
N TYR A 38 7.61 -9.08 -24.14
CA TYR A 38 6.70 -9.69 -23.14
C TYR A 38 5.24 -9.51 -23.56
N GLY A 39 4.37 -10.39 -23.03
CA GLY A 39 2.93 -10.35 -23.28
C GLY A 39 2.17 -9.43 -22.32
N ASP A 40 0.88 -9.22 -22.61
CA ASP A 40 -0.03 -8.39 -21.80
C ASP A 40 -0.28 -8.96 -20.41
N ASP A 41 -0.05 -10.25 -20.23
CA ASP A 41 -0.19 -10.98 -18.97
C ASP A 41 1.01 -10.82 -18.01
N LEU A 42 2.09 -10.14 -18.46
CA LEU A 42 3.31 -9.96 -17.66
C LEU A 42 2.99 -9.44 -16.26
N VAL A 43 2.23 -8.35 -16.17
CA VAL A 43 1.93 -7.68 -14.89
C VAL A 43 1.23 -8.64 -13.93
N LYS A 44 0.21 -9.35 -14.39
CA LYS A 44 -0.52 -10.34 -13.59
C LYS A 44 0.40 -11.46 -13.10
N THR A 45 1.34 -11.85 -13.93
CA THR A 45 2.31 -12.91 -13.62
C THR A 45 3.31 -12.48 -12.56
N ILE A 46 3.86 -11.26 -12.65
CA ILE A 46 4.97 -10.82 -11.79
C ILE A 46 4.52 -10.18 -10.47
N THR A 47 3.33 -9.58 -10.42
CA THR A 47 2.83 -8.89 -9.22
C THR A 47 2.92 -9.74 -7.94
N PRO A 48 2.52 -11.03 -7.93
CA PRO A 48 2.61 -11.85 -6.71
C PRO A 48 4.02 -12.34 -6.38
N LEU A 49 5.00 -12.16 -7.27
CA LEU A 49 6.34 -12.72 -7.12
C LEU A 49 7.30 -11.86 -6.28
N GLY A 50 6.98 -10.56 -6.13
CA GLY A 50 7.91 -9.60 -5.55
C GLY A 50 9.18 -9.43 -6.39
N TYR A 51 10.13 -8.57 -5.96
CA TYR A 51 11.32 -8.26 -6.75
C TYR A 51 12.18 -9.48 -7.09
N GLY A 52 12.48 -10.33 -6.10
CA GLY A 52 13.34 -11.51 -6.31
C GLY A 52 12.71 -12.53 -7.25
N GLY A 53 11.43 -12.86 -7.05
CA GLY A 53 10.71 -13.79 -7.93
C GLY A 53 10.54 -13.24 -9.34
N THR A 54 10.34 -11.93 -9.48
CA THR A 54 10.28 -11.24 -10.78
C THR A 54 11.62 -11.31 -11.51
N ALA A 55 12.74 -11.04 -10.82
CA ALA A 55 14.08 -11.14 -11.40
C ALA A 55 14.35 -12.56 -11.92
N LYS A 56 14.06 -13.57 -11.10
CA LYS A 56 14.18 -14.97 -11.49
C LYS A 56 13.31 -15.30 -12.71
N TYR A 57 12.07 -14.84 -12.74
CA TYR A 57 11.17 -15.01 -13.88
C TYR A 57 11.76 -14.39 -15.16
N TYR A 58 12.34 -13.19 -15.07
CA TYR A 58 12.95 -12.50 -16.22
C TYR A 58 14.12 -13.28 -16.80
N VAL A 59 14.98 -13.83 -15.95
CA VAL A 59 16.13 -14.66 -16.38
C VAL A 59 15.64 -15.99 -16.95
N GLU A 60 14.86 -16.75 -16.17
CA GLU A 60 14.54 -18.16 -16.52
C GLU A 60 13.47 -18.29 -17.62
N LYS A 61 12.52 -17.35 -17.69
CA LYS A 61 11.36 -17.47 -18.59
C LYS A 61 11.43 -16.52 -19.77
N LEU A 62 11.98 -15.32 -19.57
CA LEU A 62 12.06 -14.33 -20.64
C LEU A 62 13.47 -14.24 -21.25
N GLY A 63 14.48 -14.89 -20.66
CA GLY A 63 15.82 -14.94 -21.19
C GLY A 63 16.61 -13.63 -21.08
N LEU A 64 16.29 -12.80 -20.07
CA LEU A 64 17.07 -11.59 -19.80
C LEU A 64 18.48 -11.99 -19.33
N ASP A 65 19.49 -11.58 -20.07
CA ASP A 65 20.90 -11.88 -19.80
C ASP A 65 21.52 -10.85 -18.84
N LEU A 66 21.04 -10.89 -17.58
CA LEU A 66 21.56 -10.10 -16.46
C LEU A 66 21.50 -10.94 -15.18
N PRO A 67 22.40 -10.71 -14.20
CA PRO A 67 22.30 -11.29 -12.87
C PRO A 67 21.00 -10.88 -12.16
N GLU A 68 20.39 -11.82 -11.40
CA GLU A 68 19.11 -11.55 -10.71
C GLU A 68 19.22 -10.38 -9.71
N ASP A 69 20.35 -10.26 -9.02
CA ASP A 69 20.63 -9.16 -8.08
C ASP A 69 20.71 -7.81 -8.79
N GLU A 70 21.31 -7.74 -9.97
CA GLU A 70 21.35 -6.53 -10.79
C GLU A 70 19.94 -6.13 -11.27
N ILE A 71 19.13 -7.11 -11.67
CA ILE A 71 17.73 -6.88 -12.07
C ILE A 71 16.94 -6.28 -10.89
N VAL A 72 17.06 -6.86 -9.70
CA VAL A 72 16.41 -6.37 -8.47
C VAL A 72 16.82 -4.92 -8.17
N GLU A 73 18.12 -4.61 -8.24
CA GLU A 73 18.61 -3.25 -7.97
C GLU A 73 18.12 -2.24 -9.02
N ARG A 74 18.03 -2.61 -10.30
CA ARG A 74 17.44 -1.75 -11.34
C ARG A 74 15.96 -1.49 -11.07
N MET A 75 15.17 -2.53 -10.75
CA MET A 75 13.76 -2.38 -10.41
C MET A 75 13.57 -1.45 -9.22
N LYS A 76 14.33 -1.64 -8.14
CA LYS A 76 14.31 -0.77 -6.95
C LYS A 76 14.66 0.68 -7.29
N LYS A 77 15.69 0.90 -8.12
CA LYS A 77 16.10 2.23 -8.58
C LYS A 77 14.98 2.93 -9.35
N TYR A 78 14.30 2.22 -10.26
CA TYR A 78 13.20 2.80 -11.02
C TYR A 78 11.99 3.06 -10.13
N ALA A 79 11.65 2.12 -9.26
CA ALA A 79 10.59 2.33 -8.27
C ALA A 79 10.89 3.57 -7.40
N TYR A 80 12.10 3.68 -6.83
CA TYR A 80 12.51 4.85 -6.05
C TYR A 80 12.33 6.16 -6.81
N HIS A 81 12.73 6.19 -8.10
CA HIS A 81 12.55 7.37 -8.94
C HIS A 81 11.07 7.76 -9.06
N GLU A 82 10.18 6.78 -9.23
CA GLU A 82 8.74 7.03 -9.33
C GLU A 82 8.19 7.63 -8.03
N TYR A 83 8.51 7.04 -6.87
CA TYR A 83 8.10 7.58 -5.57
C TYR A 83 8.65 8.99 -5.31
N ALA A 84 9.89 9.23 -5.71
CA ALA A 84 10.55 10.53 -5.51
C ALA A 84 9.99 11.64 -6.43
N HIS A 85 9.38 11.30 -7.58
CA HIS A 85 9.06 12.31 -8.59
C HIS A 85 7.65 12.26 -9.18
N ASN A 86 7.03 11.08 -9.29
CA ASN A 86 5.86 10.91 -10.16
C ASN A 86 4.59 10.44 -9.46
N ILE A 87 4.68 9.60 -8.41
CA ILE A 87 3.50 9.04 -7.74
C ILE A 87 2.72 10.13 -7.03
N GLU A 88 1.43 10.26 -7.35
CA GLU A 88 0.54 11.25 -6.77
C GLU A 88 -0.39 10.64 -5.71
N ALA A 89 -0.88 11.49 -4.79
CA ALA A 89 -1.95 11.10 -3.89
C ALA A 89 -3.23 10.81 -4.69
N LYS A 90 -3.98 9.79 -4.29
CA LYS A 90 -5.28 9.51 -4.91
C LYS A 90 -6.25 10.68 -4.68
N ALA A 91 -7.21 10.84 -5.57
CA ALA A 91 -8.20 11.92 -5.47
C ALA A 91 -8.90 11.91 -4.10
N GLY A 92 -9.03 13.08 -3.49
CA GLY A 92 -9.69 13.27 -2.20
C GLY A 92 -8.88 12.89 -0.97
N VAL A 93 -7.71 12.23 -1.11
CA VAL A 93 -6.89 11.77 0.03
C VAL A 93 -6.44 12.94 0.91
N ILE A 94 -5.81 13.95 0.34
CA ILE A 94 -5.26 15.08 1.11
C ILE A 94 -6.39 15.82 1.84
N GLU A 95 -7.54 15.99 1.20
CA GLU A 95 -8.73 16.61 1.78
C GLU A 95 -9.26 15.78 2.97
N ALA A 96 -9.38 14.46 2.78
CA ALA A 96 -9.86 13.55 3.83
C ALA A 96 -8.94 13.54 5.05
N LEU A 97 -7.62 13.43 4.83
CA LEU A 97 -6.62 13.42 5.91
C LEU A 97 -6.65 14.72 6.71
N ASN A 98 -6.68 15.88 6.04
CA ASN A 98 -6.77 17.17 6.72
C ASN A 98 -8.06 17.28 7.55
N SER A 99 -9.19 16.90 6.97
CA SER A 99 -10.49 16.93 7.66
C SER A 99 -10.52 16.03 8.90
N LEU A 100 -9.91 14.84 8.83
CA LEU A 100 -9.78 13.94 9.98
C LEU A 100 -8.91 14.58 11.08
N ARG A 101 -7.78 15.18 10.72
CA ARG A 101 -6.89 15.88 11.67
C ARG A 101 -7.58 17.06 12.33
N GLU A 102 -8.31 17.86 11.58
CA GLU A 102 -9.11 18.99 12.11
C GLU A 102 -10.19 18.53 13.09
N LYS A 103 -10.76 17.33 12.86
CA LYS A 103 -11.71 16.70 13.78
C LYS A 103 -11.03 16.04 15.01
N GLY A 104 -9.68 16.05 15.08
CA GLY A 104 -8.91 15.50 16.19
C GLY A 104 -8.63 14.01 16.10
N ALA A 105 -8.65 13.41 14.90
CA ALA A 105 -8.25 12.04 14.70
C ALA A 105 -6.72 11.88 14.74
N ASP A 106 -6.26 10.71 15.25
CA ASP A 106 -4.89 10.26 15.13
C ASP A 106 -4.74 9.43 13.85
N LEU A 107 -3.79 9.81 12.99
CA LEU A 107 -3.54 9.13 11.71
C LEU A 107 -2.20 8.42 11.75
N HIS A 108 -2.19 7.20 11.22
CA HIS A 108 -1.00 6.34 11.19
C HIS A 108 -0.91 5.63 9.84
N ILE A 109 0.30 5.25 9.44
CA ILE A 109 0.55 4.42 8.25
C ILE A 109 1.11 3.07 8.69
N LEU A 110 0.65 1.99 8.03
CA LEU A 110 1.22 0.65 8.07
C LEU A 110 1.26 0.09 6.64
N THR A 111 2.43 0.07 6.03
CA THR A 111 2.63 -0.37 4.64
C THR A 111 3.64 -1.49 4.51
N ALA A 112 3.54 -2.26 3.41
CA ALA A 112 4.59 -3.20 3.00
C ALA A 112 5.79 -2.50 2.33
N SER A 113 5.65 -1.25 1.91
CA SER A 113 6.71 -0.47 1.29
C SER A 113 7.80 -0.10 2.29
N PRO A 114 9.10 -0.21 1.91
CA PRO A 114 10.19 0.16 2.79
C PRO A 114 10.29 1.69 2.94
N HIS A 115 10.83 2.16 4.09
CA HIS A 115 11.02 3.57 4.40
C HIS A 115 11.74 4.36 3.29
N ALA A 116 12.68 3.72 2.57
CA ALA A 116 13.42 4.37 1.49
C ALA A 116 12.52 5.01 0.42
N VAL A 117 11.37 4.41 0.10
CA VAL A 117 10.41 4.96 -0.88
C VAL A 117 9.24 5.67 -0.20
N LEU A 118 8.81 5.18 0.96
CA LEU A 118 7.72 5.76 1.73
C LEU A 118 8.01 7.22 2.13
N ASP A 119 9.15 7.44 2.79
CA ASP A 119 9.51 8.74 3.38
C ASP A 119 9.71 9.81 2.30
N VAL A 120 10.35 9.45 1.17
CA VAL A 120 10.58 10.39 0.07
C VAL A 120 9.26 10.80 -0.60
N CYS A 121 8.33 9.88 -0.76
CA CYS A 121 7.03 10.16 -1.36
C CYS A 121 6.16 11.04 -0.44
N LEU A 122 6.05 10.67 0.85
CA LEU A 122 5.30 11.45 1.84
C LEU A 122 5.84 12.87 1.99
N GLY A 123 7.19 13.02 2.00
CA GLY A 123 7.85 14.32 2.06
C GLY A 123 7.55 15.18 0.82
N ARG A 124 7.61 14.59 -0.38
CA ARG A 124 7.29 15.28 -1.64
C ARG A 124 5.82 15.72 -1.70
N LEU A 125 4.91 14.84 -1.26
CA LEU A 125 3.47 15.16 -1.19
C LEU A 125 3.11 16.17 -0.08
N GLY A 126 4.04 16.42 0.85
CA GLY A 126 3.82 17.36 1.96
C GLY A 126 2.79 16.88 2.98
N ILE A 127 2.62 15.56 3.14
CA ILE A 127 1.62 14.96 4.04
C ILE A 127 2.22 14.20 5.23
N SER A 128 3.55 14.13 5.34
CA SER A 128 4.23 13.41 6.44
C SER A 128 3.75 13.88 7.82
N ASP A 129 3.61 15.19 8.02
CA ASP A 129 3.25 15.80 9.29
C ASP A 129 1.78 15.55 9.70
N LEU A 130 0.97 14.99 8.81
CA LEU A 130 -0.41 14.60 9.13
C LEU A 130 -0.46 13.30 9.95
N PHE A 131 0.60 12.49 9.91
CA PHE A 131 0.64 11.19 10.56
C PHE A 131 1.43 11.23 11.87
N THR A 132 0.83 10.66 12.91
CA THR A 132 1.48 10.50 14.23
C THR A 132 2.55 9.40 14.18
N ASN A 133 2.27 8.31 13.44
CA ASN A 133 3.23 7.24 13.21
C ASN A 133 3.21 6.83 11.73
N ILE A 134 4.40 6.58 11.20
CA ILE A 134 4.62 6.08 9.84
C ILE A 134 5.45 4.81 9.97
N TRP A 135 4.85 3.65 9.63
CA TRP A 135 5.48 2.36 9.78
C TRP A 135 5.52 1.58 8.47
N SER A 136 6.67 0.98 8.20
CA SER A 136 6.81 -0.16 7.31
C SER A 136 6.53 -1.46 8.08
N CYS A 137 6.13 -2.52 7.39
CA CYS A 137 6.08 -3.86 7.95
C CYS A 137 7.43 -4.30 8.53
N ASP A 138 8.55 -3.79 8.00
CA ASP A 138 9.90 -4.06 8.48
C ASP A 138 10.10 -3.62 9.94
N ASP A 139 9.39 -2.57 10.41
CA ASP A 139 9.44 -2.09 11.79
C ASP A 139 8.80 -3.08 12.80
N PHE A 140 8.10 -4.08 12.30
CA PHE A 140 7.42 -5.11 13.08
C PHE A 140 8.02 -6.50 12.86
N GLU A 141 9.03 -6.63 11.99
CA GLU A 141 9.64 -7.90 11.60
C GLU A 141 8.60 -8.96 11.13
N THR A 142 7.50 -8.50 10.54
CA THR A 142 6.39 -9.35 10.08
C THR A 142 5.66 -8.68 8.91
N THR A 143 4.57 -9.28 8.43
CA THR A 143 3.81 -8.78 7.27
C THR A 143 2.32 -8.62 7.60
N LYS A 144 1.57 -7.89 6.76
CA LYS A 144 0.11 -7.75 6.86
C LYS A 144 -0.66 -9.07 6.71
N ALA A 145 -0.01 -10.16 6.30
CA ALA A 145 -0.60 -11.49 6.31
C ALA A 145 -0.65 -12.14 7.72
N ASN A 146 0.10 -11.59 8.68
CA ASN A 146 0.09 -12.04 10.07
C ASN A 146 -0.86 -11.17 10.91
N PRO A 147 -1.91 -11.73 11.56
CA PRO A 147 -2.84 -10.97 12.39
C PRO A 147 -2.19 -10.19 13.55
N GLU A 148 -1.04 -10.64 14.02
CA GLU A 148 -0.34 -10.01 15.15
C GLU A 148 0.15 -8.59 14.82
N ILE A 149 0.45 -8.27 13.55
CA ILE A 149 0.91 -6.92 13.18
C ILE A 149 -0.12 -5.84 13.53
N TYR A 150 -1.42 -6.15 13.38
CA TYR A 150 -2.50 -5.21 13.68
C TYR A 150 -2.67 -4.98 15.18
N LYS A 151 -2.47 -6.02 15.98
CA LYS A 151 -2.48 -5.91 17.46
C LYS A 151 -1.29 -5.11 17.95
N MET A 152 -0.09 -5.39 17.41
CA MET A 152 1.13 -4.64 17.72
C MET A 152 1.01 -3.16 17.31
N ALA A 153 0.40 -2.88 16.16
CA ALA A 153 0.15 -1.50 15.73
C ALA A 153 -0.83 -0.78 16.68
N ALA A 154 -1.95 -1.42 17.06
CA ALA A 154 -2.90 -0.87 18.01
C ALA A 154 -2.26 -0.61 19.39
N GLU A 155 -1.43 -1.54 19.89
CA GLU A 155 -0.65 -1.38 21.11
C GLU A 155 0.30 -0.19 21.05
N ARG A 156 1.05 -0.02 19.93
CA ARG A 156 1.94 1.13 19.71
C ARG A 156 1.18 2.46 19.62
N ILE A 157 -0.06 2.43 19.13
CA ILE A 157 -0.98 3.60 19.12
C ILE A 157 -1.50 3.90 20.54
N GLY A 158 -1.50 2.92 21.43
CA GLY A 158 -2.10 3.02 22.78
C GLY A 158 -3.62 2.90 22.75
N ARG A 159 -4.15 2.05 21.87
CA ARG A 159 -5.58 1.77 21.70
C ARG A 159 -5.85 0.26 21.71
N ASP A 160 -7.08 -0.09 22.07
CA ASP A 160 -7.56 -1.44 21.80
C ASP A 160 -7.68 -1.67 20.29
N VAL A 161 -7.43 -2.91 19.84
CA VAL A 161 -7.46 -3.25 18.40
C VAL A 161 -8.79 -2.91 17.73
N GLY A 162 -9.91 -3.03 18.47
CA GLY A 162 -11.24 -2.67 17.98
C GLY A 162 -11.54 -1.16 17.87
N GLU A 163 -10.66 -0.30 18.38
CA GLU A 163 -10.82 1.16 18.35
C GLU A 163 -10.08 1.83 17.19
N VAL A 164 -9.29 1.08 16.43
CA VAL A 164 -8.52 1.56 15.27
C VAL A 164 -9.19 1.09 13.99
N LEU A 165 -9.49 2.01 13.07
CA LEU A 165 -9.97 1.65 11.73
C LEU A 165 -8.77 1.47 10.79
N PHE A 166 -8.61 0.27 10.22
CA PHE A 166 -7.63 -0.03 9.18
C PHE A 166 -8.22 0.20 7.78
N LEU A 167 -7.46 0.82 6.89
CA LEU A 167 -7.88 1.11 5.52
C LEU A 167 -6.85 0.57 4.53
N ASP A 168 -7.31 -0.28 3.59
CA ASP A 168 -6.42 -0.96 2.65
C ASP A 168 -7.21 -1.41 1.39
N ASP A 169 -6.57 -1.44 0.23
CA ASP A 169 -7.16 -1.93 -1.03
C ASP A 169 -6.94 -3.43 -1.25
N ASN A 170 -6.10 -4.07 -0.42
CA ASN A 170 -5.73 -5.47 -0.59
C ASN A 170 -6.66 -6.41 0.20
N TYR A 171 -7.28 -7.36 -0.50
CA TYR A 171 -8.18 -8.35 0.10
C TYR A 171 -7.58 -9.11 1.29
N ASN A 172 -6.34 -9.58 1.16
CA ASN A 172 -5.71 -10.38 2.22
C ASN A 172 -5.40 -9.54 3.46
N ALA A 173 -4.98 -8.29 3.28
CA ALA A 173 -4.71 -7.37 4.38
C ALA A 173 -6.00 -7.03 5.15
N VAL A 174 -7.06 -6.64 4.42
CA VAL A 174 -8.39 -6.35 5.00
C VAL A 174 -8.93 -7.55 5.77
N LYS A 175 -8.94 -8.74 5.15
CA LYS A 175 -9.39 -9.99 5.78
C LYS A 175 -8.58 -10.31 7.05
N THR A 176 -7.28 -10.11 7.02
CA THR A 176 -6.40 -10.41 8.15
C THR A 176 -6.59 -9.42 9.29
N ALA A 177 -6.79 -8.13 9.01
CA ALA A 177 -7.11 -7.12 10.00
C ALA A 177 -8.42 -7.44 10.74
N VAL A 178 -9.48 -7.76 9.99
CA VAL A 178 -10.77 -8.19 10.59
C VAL A 178 -10.61 -9.43 11.45
N LYS A 179 -9.83 -10.42 11.00
CA LYS A 179 -9.50 -11.62 11.79
C LYS A 179 -8.74 -11.29 13.08
N ALA A 180 -7.91 -10.25 13.08
CA ALA A 180 -7.19 -9.77 14.26
C ALA A 180 -8.11 -9.04 15.26
N GLY A 181 -9.34 -8.71 14.87
CA GLY A 181 -10.29 -7.92 15.65
C GLY A 181 -10.23 -6.41 15.37
N MET A 182 -9.45 -5.98 14.37
CA MET A 182 -9.38 -4.58 13.93
C MET A 182 -10.45 -4.31 12.88
N PRO A 183 -11.39 -3.37 13.11
CA PRO A 183 -12.32 -2.93 12.07
C PRO A 183 -11.56 -2.50 10.82
N ALA A 184 -12.04 -2.92 9.64
CA ALA A 184 -11.38 -2.60 8.38
C ALA A 184 -12.34 -2.00 7.36
N CYS A 185 -11.82 -1.06 6.60
CA CYS A 185 -12.45 -0.42 5.45
C CYS A 185 -11.69 -0.81 4.18
N GLY A 186 -12.34 -1.49 3.26
CA GLY A 186 -11.80 -1.67 1.92
C GLY A 186 -11.79 -0.34 1.16
N VAL A 187 -10.69 -0.04 0.49
CA VAL A 187 -10.55 1.14 -0.37
C VAL A 187 -10.46 0.70 -1.82
N TYR A 188 -11.23 1.33 -2.70
CA TYR A 188 -11.18 1.02 -4.13
C TYR A 188 -9.81 1.37 -4.72
N ASP A 189 -9.24 0.43 -5.45
CA ASP A 189 -8.13 0.65 -6.36
C ASP A 189 -8.35 -0.15 -7.65
N ALA A 190 -7.95 0.42 -8.80
CA ALA A 190 -8.12 -0.24 -10.10
C ALA A 190 -7.32 -1.53 -10.20
N SER A 191 -6.18 -1.63 -9.51
CA SER A 191 -5.34 -2.83 -9.50
C SER A 191 -5.95 -4.01 -8.73
N SER A 192 -6.87 -3.71 -7.80
CA SER A 192 -7.59 -4.69 -6.99
C SER A 192 -9.07 -4.82 -7.37
N GLU A 193 -9.49 -4.24 -8.51
CA GLU A 193 -10.91 -4.20 -8.94
C GLU A 193 -11.54 -5.60 -9.05
N GLU A 194 -10.80 -6.60 -9.49
CA GLU A 194 -11.26 -7.99 -9.58
C GLU A 194 -11.65 -8.60 -8.21
N TYR A 195 -11.14 -8.04 -7.10
CA TYR A 195 -11.43 -8.49 -5.73
C TYR A 195 -12.44 -7.59 -4.98
N THR A 196 -13.08 -6.66 -5.68
CA THR A 196 -14.01 -5.70 -5.04
C THR A 196 -15.11 -6.39 -4.22
N ASP A 197 -15.74 -7.42 -4.77
CA ASP A 197 -16.83 -8.12 -4.08
C ASP A 197 -16.32 -8.90 -2.87
N GLU A 198 -15.15 -9.53 -2.97
CA GLU A 198 -14.49 -10.23 -1.87
C GLU A 198 -14.07 -9.27 -0.75
N ILE A 199 -13.49 -8.10 -1.11
CA ILE A 199 -13.12 -7.07 -0.14
C ILE A 199 -14.36 -6.56 0.59
N ARG A 200 -15.44 -6.24 -0.14
CA ARG A 200 -16.71 -5.84 0.45
C ARG A 200 -17.31 -6.91 1.36
N GLY A 201 -17.14 -8.19 1.00
CA GLY A 201 -17.67 -9.32 1.76
C GLY A 201 -16.96 -9.54 3.11
N VAL A 202 -15.71 -9.10 3.27
CA VAL A 202 -14.92 -9.29 4.50
C VAL A 202 -14.72 -8.01 5.30
N SER A 203 -14.85 -6.82 4.71
CA SER A 203 -14.66 -5.53 5.36
C SER A 203 -15.90 -5.07 6.14
N ASN A 204 -15.69 -4.23 7.14
CA ASN A 204 -16.78 -3.57 7.87
C ASN A 204 -17.34 -2.37 7.09
N TYR A 205 -16.50 -1.75 6.25
CA TYR A 205 -16.79 -0.61 5.40
C TYR A 205 -16.09 -0.78 4.07
N TYR A 206 -16.61 -0.10 3.04
CA TYR A 206 -15.96 -0.02 1.74
C TYR A 206 -16.20 1.34 1.12
N VAL A 207 -15.16 1.99 0.64
CA VAL A 207 -15.22 3.31 0.02
C VAL A 207 -14.57 3.30 -1.36
N ARG A 208 -15.10 4.12 -2.27
CA ARG A 208 -14.44 4.37 -3.57
C ARG A 208 -13.61 5.65 -3.55
N ASP A 209 -13.99 6.59 -2.70
CA ASP A 209 -13.29 7.84 -2.47
C ASP A 209 -13.01 7.99 -0.97
N LEU A 210 -11.80 8.36 -0.60
CA LEU A 210 -11.42 8.40 0.81
C LEU A 210 -12.23 9.43 1.61
N ARG A 211 -12.82 10.45 0.96
CA ARG A 211 -13.70 11.42 1.62
C ARG A 211 -14.95 10.80 2.23
N GLU A 212 -15.38 9.65 1.73
CA GLU A 212 -16.55 8.93 2.28
C GLU A 212 -16.33 8.49 3.74
N ILE A 213 -15.07 8.34 4.19
CA ILE A 213 -14.80 7.99 5.60
C ILE A 213 -15.14 9.10 6.59
N LEU A 214 -15.34 10.31 6.12
CA LEU A 214 -15.71 11.46 6.96
C LEU A 214 -17.15 11.38 7.49
N ASP A 215 -17.93 10.45 6.94
CA ASP A 215 -19.34 10.19 7.28
C ASP A 215 -19.49 9.03 8.30
N PHE A 216 -18.41 8.40 8.74
CA PHE A 216 -18.42 7.26 9.68
C PHE A 216 -18.57 7.65 11.14
#